data_cf6c513bf440370b39a9d76fd913d225
#
_entry.id   cf6c513bf440370b39a9d76fd913d225
#
_cell.length_a   1.000
_cell.length_b   1.000
_cell.length_c   1.000
_cell.angle_alpha   90.00
_cell.angle_beta   90.00
_cell.angle_gamma   90.00
#
_symmetry.space_group_name_H-M   'P 1'
#
loop_
_entity.id
_entity.type
_entity.pdbx_description
1 polymer ?
#
loop_
_entity_poly.entity_id
_entity_poly.type
_entity_poly.pdbx_seq_one_letter_code
_entity_poly.pdbx_strand_id
1 'polypeptide(L)'
;MRQSSIYETEPMGDLKGAFLNGVIEVETELPAEVLMRRMLALERIMGRKRVKGRKQARGKYRPRIIDLDLLFFNKETIDTRILKVPHPRLHERRFVLAPMSELAPALIHPKLNASISEMLAGLKSPFRVTLARADLLRPQPSKREASTR
;
A
#
# COMPACT_ATOMS: atom_id res chain seq x y z
N MET A 1 -15.42 6.34 7.14
CA MET A 1 -14.00 6.12 6.82
C MET A 1 -13.24 5.75 8.08
N ARG A 2 -12.45 4.66 8.09
CA ARG A 2 -11.53 4.25 9.16
C ARG A 2 -10.11 4.14 8.58
N GLN A 3 -9.10 4.34 9.42
CA GLN A 3 -7.70 4.18 9.03
C GLN A 3 -6.92 3.42 10.09
N SER A 4 -5.93 2.66 9.66
CA SER A 4 -4.98 2.01 10.56
C SER A 4 -3.93 3.00 11.07
N SER A 5 -3.15 2.57 12.03
CA SER A 5 -1.85 3.19 12.30
C SER A 5 -0.95 3.16 11.05
N ILE A 6 0.04 4.03 11.02
CA ILE A 6 1.07 4.01 9.99
C ILE A 6 2.20 3.08 10.44
N TYR A 7 2.64 2.24 9.53
CA TYR A 7 3.72 1.28 9.75
C TYR A 7 4.93 1.63 8.91
N GLU A 8 6.09 1.45 9.51
CA GLU A 8 7.38 1.55 8.84
C GLU A 8 7.85 0.15 8.45
N THR A 9 8.33 0.02 7.22
CA THR A 9 8.94 -1.22 6.72
C THR A 9 10.33 -0.95 6.18
N GLU A 10 11.22 -1.91 6.42
CA GLU A 10 12.56 -1.88 5.86
C GLU A 10 12.50 -1.90 4.32
N PRO A 11 13.41 -1.18 3.65
CA PRO A 11 13.48 -1.20 2.20
C PRO A 11 13.88 -2.58 1.70
N MET A 12 13.31 -3.00 0.58
CA MET A 12 13.70 -4.22 -0.11
C MET A 12 14.89 -3.92 -1.04
N GLY A 13 16.00 -4.66 -0.87
CA GLY A 13 17.21 -4.52 -1.70
C GLY A 13 18.05 -3.29 -1.33
N ASP A 14 18.70 -2.68 -2.33
CA ASP A 14 19.67 -1.57 -2.16
C ASP A 14 19.02 -0.20 -1.91
N LEU A 15 17.73 -0.14 -1.65
CA LEU A 15 17.02 1.12 -1.42
C LEU A 15 17.37 1.67 -0.02
N LYS A 16 17.67 2.97 0.02
CA LYS A 16 17.88 3.69 1.29
C LYS A 16 16.56 4.32 1.73
N GLY A 17 16.28 4.23 3.02
CA GLY A 17 15.09 4.80 3.64
C GLY A 17 13.99 3.78 3.90
N ALA A 18 13.08 4.11 4.81
CA ALA A 18 11.95 3.28 5.17
C ALA A 18 10.74 3.60 4.28
N PHE A 19 9.87 2.61 4.10
CA PHE A 19 8.55 2.82 3.49
C PHE A 19 7.51 2.97 4.59
N LEU A 20 6.64 3.95 4.43
CA LEU A 20 5.46 4.11 5.29
C LEU A 20 4.26 3.46 4.62
N ASN A 21 3.56 2.64 5.38
CA ASN A 21 2.40 1.88 4.91
C ASN A 21 1.25 2.05 5.88
N GLY A 22 0.04 2.09 5.36
CA GLY A 22 -1.18 2.10 6.13
C GLY A 22 -2.34 1.61 5.28
N VAL A 23 -3.44 1.30 5.93
CA VAL A 23 -4.69 0.89 5.27
C VAL A 23 -5.78 1.86 5.65
N ILE A 24 -6.60 2.20 4.68
CA ILE A 24 -7.83 2.96 4.90
C ILE A 24 -9.02 2.15 4.41
N GLU A 25 -10.10 2.23 5.16
CA GLU A 25 -11.41 1.73 4.78
C GLU A 25 -12.28 2.91 4.41
N VAL A 26 -12.85 2.85 3.22
CA VAL A 26 -13.71 3.91 2.68
C VAL A 26 -15.04 3.32 2.21
N GLU A 27 -16.10 4.10 2.34
CA GLU A 27 -17.39 3.83 1.71
C GLU A 27 -17.47 4.63 0.41
N THR A 28 -17.98 4.00 -0.63
CA THR A 28 -18.10 4.63 -1.95
C THR A 28 -19.26 4.02 -2.74
N GLU A 29 -19.93 4.85 -3.54
CA GLU A 29 -20.91 4.43 -4.53
C GLU A 29 -20.29 4.13 -5.90
N LEU A 30 -18.97 4.34 -6.03
CA LEU A 30 -18.28 4.10 -7.29
C LEU A 30 -18.10 2.61 -7.54
N PRO A 31 -18.32 2.13 -8.76
CA PRO A 31 -17.89 0.80 -9.16
C PRO A 31 -16.38 0.62 -8.96
N ALA A 32 -15.95 -0.60 -8.61
CA ALA A 32 -14.56 -0.91 -8.26
C ALA A 32 -13.54 -0.47 -9.31
N GLU A 33 -13.80 -0.69 -10.59
CA GLU A 33 -12.91 -0.25 -11.67
C GLU A 33 -12.83 1.27 -11.81
N VAL A 34 -13.93 1.98 -11.56
CA VAL A 34 -13.94 3.45 -11.57
C VAL A 34 -13.12 3.98 -10.43
N LEU A 35 -13.28 3.41 -9.22
CA LEU A 35 -12.44 3.72 -8.06
C LEU A 35 -10.96 3.50 -8.38
N MET A 36 -10.60 2.34 -8.92
CA MET A 36 -9.22 2.03 -9.31
C MET A 36 -8.66 3.05 -10.30
N ARG A 37 -9.44 3.46 -11.30
CA ARG A 37 -9.01 4.51 -12.26
C ARG A 37 -8.76 5.84 -11.58
N ARG A 38 -9.58 6.23 -10.60
CA ARG A 38 -9.39 7.45 -9.80
C ARG A 38 -8.13 7.37 -8.93
N MET A 39 -7.89 6.24 -8.29
CA MET A 39 -6.66 6.00 -7.51
C MET A 39 -5.41 6.15 -8.39
N LEU A 40 -5.40 5.54 -9.58
CA LEU A 40 -4.31 5.70 -10.55
C LEU A 40 -4.15 7.15 -11.05
N ALA A 41 -5.23 7.91 -11.15
CA ALA A 41 -5.15 9.32 -11.49
C ALA A 41 -4.52 10.15 -10.38
N LEU A 42 -4.87 9.89 -9.11
CA LEU A 42 -4.24 10.52 -7.94
C LEU A 42 -2.74 10.25 -7.89
N GLU A 43 -2.30 9.00 -8.07
CA GLU A 43 -0.87 8.68 -8.13
C GLU A 43 -0.12 9.48 -9.21
N ARG A 44 -0.75 9.70 -10.37
CA ARG A 44 -0.16 10.52 -11.45
C ARG A 44 -0.04 11.98 -11.05
N ILE A 45 -1.07 12.54 -10.44
CA ILE A 45 -1.09 13.93 -9.95
C ILE A 45 0.00 14.11 -8.91
N MET A 46 0.17 13.14 -8.00
CA MET A 46 1.18 13.16 -6.96
C MET A 46 2.60 12.82 -7.43
N GLY A 47 2.83 12.74 -8.73
CA GLY A 47 4.18 12.65 -9.30
C GLY A 47 4.60 11.27 -9.82
N ARG A 48 3.66 10.32 -9.98
CA ARG A 48 3.93 9.04 -10.68
C ARG A 48 4.15 9.30 -12.17
N LYS A 49 5.39 9.59 -12.57
CA LYS A 49 5.75 9.73 -14.00
C LYS A 49 5.84 8.34 -14.65
N ARG A 50 4.88 7.98 -15.51
CA ARG A 50 5.03 6.86 -16.43
C ARG A 50 5.99 7.27 -17.55
N VAL A 51 7.18 6.73 -17.57
CA VAL A 51 8.08 6.90 -18.72
C VAL A 51 7.57 5.98 -19.83
N LYS A 52 6.94 6.58 -20.87
CA LYS A 52 6.58 5.86 -22.09
C LYS A 52 7.85 5.33 -22.74
N GLY A 53 7.86 4.07 -23.16
CA GLY A 53 8.82 3.53 -24.12
C GLY A 53 10.13 2.95 -23.60
N ARG A 54 10.43 3.00 -22.30
CA ARG A 54 11.57 2.23 -21.77
C ARG A 54 11.07 0.96 -21.08
N LYS A 55 11.42 -0.21 -21.66
CA LYS A 55 11.39 -1.47 -20.90
C LYS A 55 12.13 -1.20 -19.59
N GLN A 56 11.45 -1.40 -18.46
CA GLN A 56 12.11 -1.27 -17.15
C GLN A 56 13.33 -2.19 -17.18
N ALA A 57 14.51 -1.61 -17.08
CA ALA A 57 15.70 -2.40 -16.85
C ALA A 57 15.44 -3.20 -15.57
N ARG A 58 15.51 -4.53 -15.64
CA ARG A 58 15.34 -5.42 -14.49
C ARG A 58 16.20 -4.89 -13.35
N GLY A 59 15.58 -4.55 -12.22
CA GLY A 59 16.29 -4.21 -11.00
C GLY A 59 16.34 -2.72 -10.60
N LYS A 60 15.89 -1.74 -11.40
CA LYS A 60 15.86 -0.34 -10.97
C LYS A 60 14.48 0.05 -10.43
N TYR A 61 14.28 -0.12 -9.14
CA TYR A 61 13.12 0.43 -8.42
C TYR A 61 13.27 1.95 -8.37
N ARG A 62 12.26 2.70 -8.85
CA ARG A 62 12.20 4.16 -8.65
C ARG A 62 11.30 4.45 -7.45
N PRO A 63 11.78 5.25 -6.49
CA PRO A 63 10.94 5.68 -5.38
C PRO A 63 9.66 6.33 -5.90
N ARG A 64 8.52 5.91 -5.38
CA ARG A 64 7.22 6.54 -5.64
C ARG A 64 6.85 7.37 -4.43
N ILE A 65 6.23 8.53 -4.66
CA ILE A 65 5.75 9.38 -3.56
C ILE A 65 4.59 8.68 -2.85
N ILE A 66 3.72 8.03 -3.63
CA ILE A 66 2.59 7.24 -3.14
C ILE A 66 2.31 6.08 -4.10
N ASP A 67 1.87 4.97 -3.54
CA ASP A 67 1.37 3.79 -4.25
C ASP A 67 0.03 3.40 -3.61
N LEU A 68 -1.04 3.34 -4.41
CA LEU A 68 -2.39 3.07 -3.93
C LEU A 68 -2.86 1.73 -4.48
N ASP A 69 -2.97 0.75 -3.62
CA ASP A 69 -3.47 -0.58 -3.95
C ASP A 69 -4.90 -0.75 -3.45
N LEU A 70 -5.82 -1.24 -4.30
CA LEU A 70 -7.14 -1.67 -3.88
C LEU A 70 -7.05 -3.12 -3.38
N LEU A 71 -7.20 -3.30 -2.07
CA LEU A 71 -6.97 -4.59 -1.41
C LEU A 71 -8.21 -5.49 -1.47
N PHE A 72 -9.36 -4.93 -1.10
CA PHE A 72 -10.68 -5.56 -1.14
C PHE A 72 -11.70 -4.57 -1.67
N PHE A 73 -12.78 -5.09 -2.23
CA PHE A 73 -13.96 -4.32 -2.59
C PHE A 73 -15.20 -5.12 -2.20
N ASN A 74 -15.81 -4.76 -1.07
CA ASN A 74 -16.88 -5.56 -0.47
C ASN A 74 -16.46 -7.03 -0.31
N LYS A 75 -17.33 -7.97 -0.69
CA LYS A 75 -17.06 -9.41 -0.75
C LYS A 75 -16.76 -9.88 -2.16
N GLU A 76 -16.50 -8.96 -3.09
CA GLU A 76 -16.35 -9.26 -4.50
C GLU A 76 -15.00 -9.90 -4.83
N THR A 77 -15.03 -10.75 -5.84
CA THR A 77 -13.83 -11.25 -6.50
C THR A 77 -13.86 -10.76 -7.93
N ILE A 78 -12.94 -9.86 -8.27
CA ILE A 78 -12.81 -9.26 -9.60
C ILE A 78 -11.44 -9.64 -10.16
N ASP A 79 -11.41 -10.12 -11.39
CA ASP A 79 -10.16 -10.42 -12.11
C ASP A 79 -10.26 -9.88 -13.54
N THR A 80 -9.89 -8.61 -13.69
CA THR A 80 -9.82 -7.96 -14.99
C THR A 80 -8.40 -7.50 -15.31
N ARG A 81 -8.20 -7.01 -16.50
CA ARG A 81 -6.88 -6.50 -16.91
C ARG A 81 -6.39 -5.31 -16.06
N ILE A 82 -7.30 -4.55 -15.46
CA ILE A 82 -6.97 -3.32 -14.73
C ILE A 82 -7.15 -3.45 -13.22
N LEU A 83 -7.91 -4.44 -12.76
CA LEU A 83 -8.24 -4.64 -11.36
C LEU A 83 -8.30 -6.10 -11.01
N LYS A 84 -7.62 -6.46 -9.93
CA LYS A 84 -7.74 -7.76 -9.27
C LYS A 84 -8.00 -7.55 -7.79
N VAL A 85 -9.17 -7.96 -7.32
CA VAL A 85 -9.53 -7.96 -5.90
C VAL A 85 -10.13 -9.33 -5.51
N PRO A 86 -9.77 -9.84 -4.35
CA PRO A 86 -8.74 -9.34 -3.44
C PRO A 86 -7.38 -9.22 -4.13
N HIS A 87 -6.57 -8.25 -3.64
CA HIS A 87 -5.25 -8.02 -4.23
C HIS A 87 -4.41 -9.31 -4.24
N PRO A 88 -3.86 -9.76 -5.39
CA PRO A 88 -3.31 -11.12 -5.55
C PRO A 88 -2.21 -11.50 -4.56
N ARG A 89 -1.41 -10.53 -4.13
CA ARG A 89 -0.27 -10.75 -3.22
C ARG A 89 -0.50 -10.23 -1.81
N LEU A 90 -1.75 -9.97 -1.44
CA LEU A 90 -2.10 -9.43 -0.12
C LEU A 90 -1.60 -10.34 1.01
N HIS A 91 -1.82 -11.65 0.87
CA HIS A 91 -1.50 -12.66 1.87
C HIS A 91 0.01 -12.90 2.07
N GLU A 92 0.83 -12.43 1.14
CA GLU A 92 2.30 -12.53 1.21
C GLU A 92 2.96 -11.31 1.86
N ARG A 93 2.19 -10.26 2.16
CA ARG A 93 2.69 -8.93 2.51
C ARG A 93 2.37 -8.56 3.95
N ARG A 94 3.32 -8.72 4.86
CA ARG A 94 3.15 -8.32 6.26
C ARG A 94 2.79 -6.84 6.42
N PHE A 95 3.37 -5.96 5.60
CA PHE A 95 3.10 -4.53 5.62
C PHE A 95 1.69 -4.14 5.14
N VAL A 96 0.95 -5.10 4.57
CA VAL A 96 -0.48 -4.98 4.27
C VAL A 96 -1.31 -5.63 5.37
N LEU A 97 -0.97 -6.86 5.77
CA LEU A 97 -1.75 -7.63 6.75
C LEU A 97 -1.71 -7.01 8.15
N ALA A 98 -0.56 -6.45 8.58
CA ALA A 98 -0.45 -5.83 9.90
C ALA A 98 -1.41 -4.64 10.07
N PRO A 99 -1.41 -3.61 9.21
CA PRO A 99 -2.38 -2.53 9.30
C PRO A 99 -3.83 -2.98 9.04
N MET A 100 -4.06 -3.99 8.17
CA MET A 100 -5.40 -4.54 7.98
C MET A 100 -5.95 -5.23 9.23
N SER A 101 -5.09 -5.89 10.00
CA SER A 101 -5.52 -6.57 11.23
C SER A 101 -6.02 -5.62 12.32
N GLU A 102 -5.63 -4.34 12.27
CA GLU A 102 -6.21 -3.31 13.16
C GLU A 102 -7.65 -2.97 12.78
N LEU A 103 -7.96 -2.93 11.49
CA LEU A 103 -9.26 -2.49 11.00
C LEU A 103 -10.28 -3.61 10.91
N ALA A 104 -9.85 -4.77 10.42
CA ALA A 104 -10.74 -5.87 10.06
C ALA A 104 -10.07 -7.24 10.29
N PRO A 105 -9.70 -7.59 11.55
CA PRO A 105 -9.00 -8.85 11.85
C PRO A 105 -9.78 -10.10 11.45
N ALA A 106 -11.11 -10.06 11.54
CA ALA A 106 -12.00 -11.17 11.20
C ALA A 106 -12.45 -11.21 9.73
N LEU A 107 -12.00 -10.26 8.89
CA LEU A 107 -12.34 -10.27 7.46
C LEU A 107 -11.77 -11.52 6.80
N ILE A 108 -12.64 -12.30 6.17
CA ILE A 108 -12.26 -13.55 5.48
C ILE A 108 -11.86 -13.24 4.05
N HIS A 109 -10.70 -13.76 3.65
CA HIS A 109 -10.26 -13.70 2.26
C HIS A 109 -11.05 -14.71 1.42
N PRO A 110 -11.85 -14.30 0.41
CA PRO A 110 -12.82 -15.16 -0.25
C PRO A 110 -12.21 -16.35 -1.02
N LYS A 111 -10.94 -16.24 -1.44
CA LYS A 111 -10.26 -17.32 -2.17
C LYS A 111 -9.44 -18.23 -1.24
N LEU A 112 -8.94 -17.71 -0.12
CA LEU A 112 -8.09 -18.47 0.80
C LEU A 112 -8.86 -19.04 1.99
N ASN A 113 -10.09 -18.57 2.18
CA ASN A 113 -10.96 -18.94 3.30
C ASN A 113 -10.27 -18.81 4.68
N ALA A 114 -9.43 -17.79 4.81
CA ALA A 114 -8.69 -17.46 6.02
C ALA A 114 -8.93 -16.00 6.39
N SER A 115 -9.00 -15.70 7.68
CA SER A 115 -9.11 -14.35 8.18
C SER A 115 -7.80 -13.57 8.03
N ILE A 116 -7.86 -12.25 8.08
CA ILE A 116 -6.68 -11.38 8.09
C ILE A 116 -5.75 -11.76 9.24
N SER A 117 -6.30 -12.02 10.44
CA SER A 117 -5.52 -12.45 11.61
C SER A 117 -4.80 -13.77 11.38
N GLU A 118 -5.48 -14.77 10.83
CA GLU A 118 -4.89 -16.09 10.55
C GLU A 118 -3.78 -15.97 9.49
N MET A 119 -4.02 -15.21 8.42
CA MET A 119 -3.00 -14.96 7.41
C MET A 119 -1.78 -14.25 7.99
N LEU A 120 -1.98 -13.24 8.84
CA LEU A 120 -0.88 -12.54 9.50
C LEU A 120 -0.09 -13.46 10.43
N ALA A 121 -0.77 -14.28 11.24
CA ALA A 121 -0.14 -15.22 12.16
C ALA A 121 0.66 -16.31 11.43
N GLY A 122 0.13 -16.81 10.31
CA GLY A 122 0.80 -17.83 9.48
C GLY A 122 1.94 -17.32 8.60
N LEU A 123 2.05 -15.99 8.43
CA LEU A 123 3.01 -15.41 7.49
C LEU A 123 4.44 -15.43 8.03
N LYS A 124 5.29 -16.27 7.43
CA LYS A 124 6.73 -16.25 7.62
C LYS A 124 7.35 -15.18 6.73
N SER A 125 7.50 -13.97 7.26
CA SER A 125 8.12 -12.86 6.53
C SER A 125 9.45 -12.47 7.19
N PRO A 126 10.54 -12.35 6.42
CA PRO A 126 11.82 -11.87 6.95
C PRO A 126 11.81 -10.37 7.23
N PHE A 127 10.85 -9.63 6.68
CA PHE A 127 10.79 -8.17 6.80
C PHE A 127 10.10 -7.75 8.09
N ARG A 128 10.76 -6.88 8.83
CA ARG A 128 10.17 -6.23 10.00
C ARG A 128 9.16 -5.18 9.57
N VAL A 129 8.06 -5.12 10.29
CA VAL A 129 7.01 -4.11 10.15
C VAL A 129 6.74 -3.58 11.55
N THR A 130 7.02 -2.32 11.78
CA THR A 130 6.88 -1.65 13.08
C THR A 130 6.00 -0.42 12.96
N LEU A 131 5.39 0.00 14.06
CA LEU A 131 4.68 1.28 14.07
C LEU A 131 5.64 2.41 13.72
N ALA A 132 5.22 3.29 12.82
CA ALA A 132 6.02 4.43 12.43
C ALA A 132 6.19 5.40 13.61
N ARG A 133 7.38 5.93 13.75
CA ARG A 133 7.67 6.92 14.78
C ARG A 133 6.98 8.24 14.44
N ALA A 134 6.54 8.95 15.45
CA ALA A 134 5.80 10.21 15.31
C ALA A 134 6.59 11.31 14.55
N ASP A 135 7.92 11.28 14.63
CA ASP A 135 8.79 12.22 13.92
C ASP A 135 8.78 12.00 12.40
N LEU A 136 8.55 10.76 11.93
CA LEU A 136 8.43 10.45 10.50
C LEU A 136 7.11 10.93 9.89
N LEU A 137 6.10 11.15 10.72
CA LEU A 137 4.77 11.60 10.29
C LEU A 137 4.64 13.13 10.23
N ARG A 138 5.67 13.86 10.70
CA ARG A 138 5.70 15.33 10.61
C ARG A 138 6.13 15.76 9.21
N PRO A 139 5.52 16.82 8.66
CA PRO A 139 6.00 17.42 7.42
C PRO A 139 7.48 17.79 7.57
N GLN A 140 8.34 17.32 6.68
CA GLN A 140 9.73 17.71 6.65
C GLN A 140 9.81 19.15 6.12
N PRO A 141 10.63 20.03 6.72
CA PRO A 141 10.83 21.38 6.20
C PRO A 141 11.32 21.30 4.76
N SER A 142 10.72 22.11 3.89
CA SER A 142 11.09 22.11 2.48
C SER A 142 12.56 22.52 2.35
N LYS A 143 13.31 21.86 1.45
CA LYS A 143 14.74 22.18 1.19
C LYS A 143 14.99 23.65 0.79
N ARG A 144 13.95 24.44 0.54
CA ARG A 144 14.04 25.86 0.20
C ARG A 144 14.24 26.77 1.42
N GLU A 145 13.86 26.32 2.63
CA GLU A 145 14.00 27.11 3.86
C GLU A 145 15.35 26.94 4.56
N ALA A 146 16.13 25.93 4.19
CA ALA A 146 17.45 25.66 4.78
C ALA A 146 18.60 26.47 4.13
N SER A 147 18.33 27.26 3.08
CA SER A 147 19.37 28.01 2.34
C SER A 147 19.42 29.52 2.67
N THR A 148 18.71 29.96 3.71
CA THR A 148 18.68 31.36 4.10
C THR A 148 19.11 31.49 5.58
N ARG A 149 20.33 31.09 5.86
CA ARG A 149 21.10 31.54 7.05
C ARG A 149 22.56 31.56 6.71
#